data_70fcbe4df4e6e114ee16232e047f73cf
#
_entry.id   70fcbe4df4e6e114ee16232e047f73cf
#
_cell.length_a   1.000
_cell.length_b   1.000
_cell.length_c   1.000
_cell.angle_alpha   90.00
_cell.angle_beta   90.00
_cell.angle_gamma   90.00
#
_symmetry.space_group_name_H-M   'P 1'
#
loop_
_entity.id
_entity.type
_entity.pdbx_description
1 polymer ?
#
loop_
_entity_poly.entity_id
_entity_poly.type
_entity_poly.pdbx_seq_one_letter_code
_entity_poly.pdbx_strand_id
1 'polypeptide(L)'
;TMESVGVALCNEYHMSKGKSLAAYVNNASANDVEKLLNDLLSYYEENYEQEYAENTSDDEFSYCRYNAEYARLYKKCRAYMNRVLNIATPLAVNAAELQEKFSSQYLSKQIKLMLKMQRENPTDAIGKAKELIESCCKTILDNKGVAWDKNWDMSKLTGETLSLLNLTPKSIADTDPVSENIKAVLGNLRGISTKLAEIRNPYGSGHGKSASFTGLETRHAKLAVG
;
A
#
# COMPACT_ATOMS: atom_id res chain seq x y z
N THR A 1 -7.35 3.81 -24.85
CA THR A 1 -8.56 4.46 -25.39
C THR A 1 -9.60 4.59 -24.29
N MET A 2 -10.49 5.58 -24.39
CA MET A 2 -11.48 5.87 -23.35
C MET A 2 -12.40 4.70 -22.98
N GLU A 3 -12.59 3.73 -23.86
CA GLU A 3 -13.38 2.51 -23.62
C GLU A 3 -12.73 1.58 -22.58
N SER A 4 -11.41 1.54 -22.51
CA SER A 4 -10.68 0.72 -21.52
C SER A 4 -10.78 1.28 -20.10
N VAL A 5 -11.15 2.55 -19.93
CA VAL A 5 -11.30 3.23 -18.63
C VAL A 5 -12.78 3.40 -18.22
N GLY A 6 -13.71 2.64 -18.78
CA GLY A 6 -15.12 2.64 -18.37
C GLY A 6 -15.96 3.77 -18.97
N VAL A 7 -15.45 4.51 -19.97
CA VAL A 7 -16.20 5.60 -20.64
C VAL A 7 -17.37 5.10 -21.46
N ALA A 8 -17.42 3.80 -21.79
CA ALA A 8 -18.60 3.18 -22.38
C ALA A 8 -19.86 3.41 -21.52
N LEU A 9 -19.72 3.40 -20.20
CA LEU A 9 -20.81 3.69 -19.26
C LEU A 9 -21.28 5.16 -19.31
N CYS A 10 -20.42 6.08 -19.75
CA CYS A 10 -20.80 7.48 -19.90
C CYS A 10 -21.74 7.74 -21.09
N ASN A 11 -21.83 6.81 -22.05
CA ASN A 11 -22.73 6.92 -23.20
C ASN A 11 -24.22 6.79 -22.80
N GLU A 12 -24.52 6.21 -21.65
CA GLU A 12 -25.89 6.11 -21.12
C GLU A 12 -26.52 7.48 -20.86
N TYR A 13 -25.71 8.51 -20.66
CA TYR A 13 -26.22 9.86 -20.33
C TYR A 13 -26.55 10.70 -21.57
N HIS A 14 -26.26 10.27 -22.79
CA HIS A 14 -26.53 10.96 -24.05
C HIS A 14 -26.12 12.45 -24.07
N MET A 15 -25.04 12.80 -23.38
CA MET A 15 -24.54 14.16 -23.23
C MET A 15 -23.13 14.30 -23.83
N SER A 16 -22.58 15.51 -23.83
CA SER A 16 -21.15 15.68 -24.19
C SER A 16 -20.26 14.88 -23.23
N LYS A 17 -19.09 14.44 -23.71
CA LYS A 17 -18.14 13.61 -22.93
C LYS A 17 -17.87 14.13 -21.51
N GLY A 18 -17.64 15.45 -21.36
CA GLY A 18 -17.41 16.04 -20.06
C GLY A 18 -18.63 16.02 -19.13
N LYS A 19 -19.83 16.28 -19.67
CA LYS A 19 -21.09 16.23 -18.92
C LYS A 19 -21.43 14.79 -18.52
N SER A 20 -21.20 13.83 -19.44
CA SER A 20 -21.39 12.39 -19.16
C SER A 20 -20.46 11.91 -18.06
N LEU A 21 -19.18 12.30 -18.11
CA LEU A 21 -18.21 12.00 -17.06
C LEU A 21 -18.64 12.57 -15.69
N ALA A 22 -19.07 13.84 -15.67
CA ALA A 22 -19.55 14.47 -14.44
C ALA A 22 -20.80 13.76 -13.88
N ALA A 23 -21.75 13.39 -14.75
CA ALA A 23 -22.94 12.63 -14.35
C ALA A 23 -22.57 11.25 -13.80
N TYR A 24 -21.65 10.55 -14.45
CA TYR A 24 -21.14 9.25 -13.97
C TYR A 24 -20.51 9.38 -12.58
N VAL A 25 -19.59 10.33 -12.40
CA VAL A 25 -18.92 10.57 -11.10
C VAL A 25 -19.90 10.87 -9.98
N ASN A 26 -21.00 11.58 -10.28
CA ASN A 26 -22.01 11.93 -9.28
C ASN A 26 -22.95 10.76 -8.92
N ASN A 27 -23.08 9.75 -9.78
CA ASN A 27 -24.04 8.66 -9.59
C ASN A 27 -23.40 7.31 -9.29
N ALA A 28 -22.11 7.12 -9.63
CA ALA A 28 -21.40 5.87 -9.42
C ALA A 28 -21.00 5.67 -7.96
N SER A 29 -20.67 4.42 -7.61
CA SER A 29 -20.12 4.11 -6.28
C SER A 29 -18.75 4.77 -6.09
N ALA A 30 -18.38 5.07 -4.84
CA ALA A 30 -17.07 5.65 -4.53
C ALA A 30 -15.90 4.79 -5.07
N ASN A 31 -16.03 3.46 -5.05
CA ASN A 31 -15.02 2.56 -5.59
C ASN A 31 -14.89 2.66 -7.12
N ASP A 32 -16.00 2.79 -7.83
CA ASP A 32 -15.99 2.91 -9.30
C ASP A 32 -15.43 4.26 -9.74
N VAL A 33 -15.79 5.33 -9.02
CA VAL A 33 -15.22 6.68 -9.24
C VAL A 33 -13.71 6.67 -8.99
N GLU A 34 -13.25 6.05 -7.90
CA GLU A 34 -11.84 5.94 -7.58
C GLU A 34 -11.08 5.18 -8.66
N LYS A 35 -11.61 4.03 -9.12
CA LYS A 35 -11.02 3.25 -10.21
C LYS A 35 -10.91 4.09 -11.48
N LEU A 36 -12.01 4.73 -11.90
CA LEU A 36 -12.05 5.58 -13.10
C LEU A 36 -11.00 6.70 -13.03
N LEU A 37 -10.92 7.41 -11.89
CA LEU A 37 -9.95 8.51 -11.72
C LEU A 37 -8.50 8.01 -11.74
N ASN A 38 -8.22 6.87 -11.14
CA ASN A 38 -6.89 6.25 -11.23
C ASN A 38 -6.54 5.88 -12.67
N ASP A 39 -7.45 5.25 -13.40
CA ASP A 39 -7.23 4.86 -14.79
C ASP A 39 -7.01 6.08 -15.69
N LEU A 40 -7.75 7.17 -15.48
CA LEU A 40 -7.55 8.43 -16.20
C LEU A 40 -6.20 9.08 -15.91
N LEU A 41 -5.77 9.07 -14.64
CA LEU A 41 -4.47 9.61 -14.26
C LEU A 41 -3.32 8.76 -14.80
N SER A 42 -3.45 7.42 -14.77
CA SER A 42 -2.47 6.50 -15.36
C SER A 42 -2.38 6.66 -16.87
N TYR A 43 -3.53 6.82 -17.56
CA TYR A 43 -3.54 7.11 -18.99
C TYR A 43 -2.80 8.41 -19.32
N TYR A 44 -2.97 9.46 -18.50
CA TYR A 44 -2.23 10.71 -18.67
C TYR A 44 -0.72 10.50 -18.45
N GLU A 45 -0.33 9.74 -17.44
CA GLU A 45 1.07 9.41 -17.15
C GLU A 45 1.76 8.67 -18.29
N GLU A 46 1.04 7.77 -18.94
CA GLU A 46 1.57 6.94 -20.04
C GLU A 46 1.68 7.69 -21.37
N ASN A 47 0.84 8.70 -21.61
CA ASN A 47 0.68 9.31 -22.92
C ASN A 47 1.15 10.76 -23.00
N TYR A 48 1.43 11.42 -21.87
CA TYR A 48 1.80 12.84 -21.82
C TYR A 48 2.99 13.06 -20.90
N GLU A 49 3.88 13.97 -21.33
CA GLU A 49 4.99 14.38 -20.49
C GLU A 49 4.48 15.25 -19.34
N GLN A 50 4.93 14.95 -18.11
CA GLN A 50 4.49 15.64 -16.88
C GLN A 50 5.47 16.75 -16.46
N GLU A 51 6.66 16.75 -17.04
CA GLU A 51 7.68 17.76 -16.80
C GLU A 51 8.27 18.19 -18.14
N TYR A 52 8.56 19.48 -18.26
CA TYR A 52 9.25 20.00 -19.43
C TYR A 52 10.71 19.53 -19.38
N ALA A 53 11.16 18.82 -20.41
CA ALA A 53 12.56 18.43 -20.55
C ALA A 53 13.35 19.62 -21.11
N GLU A 54 14.26 20.19 -20.30
CA GLU A 54 15.13 21.32 -20.72
C GLU A 54 16.12 20.97 -21.85
N ASN A 55 16.29 19.68 -22.17
CA ASN A 55 17.18 19.16 -23.20
C ASN A 55 16.39 18.57 -24.37
N THR A 56 15.57 19.35 -25.03
CA THR A 56 15.13 18.98 -26.37
C THR A 56 16.27 19.35 -27.33
N SER A 57 17.05 18.35 -27.80
CA SER A 57 17.86 18.47 -29.02
C SER A 57 16.97 19.04 -30.13
N ASP A 58 17.54 19.92 -30.95
CA ASP A 58 16.92 20.64 -32.07
C ASP A 58 16.32 19.74 -33.18
N ASP A 59 15.57 18.70 -32.82
CA ASP A 59 14.76 17.94 -33.75
C ASP A 59 13.41 18.64 -33.94
N GLU A 60 13.32 19.35 -35.03
CA GLU A 60 12.21 20.18 -35.54
C GLU A 60 10.88 19.42 -35.69
N PHE A 61 10.81 18.14 -35.25
CA PHE A 61 9.65 17.23 -35.30
C PHE A 61 9.22 16.62 -33.95
N SER A 62 9.84 17.03 -32.85
CA SER A 62 9.37 16.59 -31.53
C SER A 62 8.11 17.37 -31.17
N TYR A 63 6.94 16.75 -31.44
CA TYR A 63 5.68 17.18 -30.84
C TYR A 63 5.80 17.00 -29.32
N CYS A 64 6.21 18.07 -28.65
CA CYS A 64 6.21 18.11 -27.21
C CYS A 64 4.78 17.90 -26.70
N ARG A 65 4.48 16.72 -26.17
CA ARG A 65 3.18 16.42 -25.57
C ARG A 65 2.98 17.09 -24.21
N TYR A 66 3.95 17.89 -23.80
CA TYR A 66 3.88 18.64 -22.56
C TYR A 66 2.96 19.85 -22.68
N ASN A 67 2.05 19.94 -21.72
CA ASN A 67 1.22 21.11 -21.53
C ASN A 67 1.28 21.52 -20.06
N ALA A 68 1.85 22.68 -19.77
CA ALA A 68 2.11 23.16 -18.41
C ALA A 68 0.84 23.26 -17.56
N GLU A 69 -0.30 23.65 -18.15
CA GLU A 69 -1.56 23.75 -17.43
C GLU A 69 -2.10 22.35 -17.06
N TYR A 70 -2.07 21.41 -18.01
CA TYR A 70 -2.48 20.04 -17.78
C TYR A 70 -1.56 19.32 -16.79
N ALA A 71 -0.24 19.53 -16.88
CA ALA A 71 0.73 18.99 -15.93
C ALA A 71 0.46 19.52 -14.51
N ARG A 72 0.12 20.81 -14.36
CA ARG A 72 -0.27 21.40 -13.07
C ARG A 72 -1.56 20.79 -12.53
N LEU A 73 -2.57 20.62 -13.38
CA LEU A 73 -3.84 19.99 -13.00
C LEU A 73 -3.63 18.53 -12.61
N TYR A 74 -2.85 17.79 -13.38
CA TYR A 74 -2.48 16.42 -13.07
C TYR A 74 -1.82 16.31 -11.67
N LYS A 75 -0.80 17.13 -11.39
CA LYS A 75 -0.13 17.15 -10.07
C LYS A 75 -1.13 17.40 -8.94
N LYS A 76 -2.09 18.32 -9.13
CA LYS A 76 -3.15 18.57 -8.15
C LYS A 76 -4.10 17.39 -7.99
N CYS A 77 -4.57 16.80 -9.09
CA CYS A 77 -5.47 15.65 -9.06
C CYS A 77 -4.79 14.42 -8.42
N ARG A 78 -3.55 14.15 -8.78
CA ARG A 78 -2.78 13.04 -8.22
C ARG A 78 -2.52 13.25 -6.72
N ALA A 79 -2.18 14.47 -6.28
CA ALA A 79 -2.01 14.79 -4.87
C ALA A 79 -3.33 14.65 -4.08
N TYR A 80 -4.46 15.07 -4.67
CA TYR A 80 -5.77 14.90 -4.08
C TYR A 80 -6.16 13.43 -3.97
N MET A 81 -6.00 12.66 -5.05
CA MET A 81 -6.27 11.22 -5.05
C MET A 81 -5.39 10.49 -4.02
N ASN A 82 -4.10 10.80 -3.96
CA ASN A 82 -3.22 10.22 -2.95
C ASN A 82 -3.69 10.54 -1.53
N ARG A 83 -4.17 11.76 -1.28
CA ARG A 83 -4.72 12.17 0.02
C ARG A 83 -6.00 11.41 0.36
N VAL A 84 -6.94 11.30 -0.59
CA VAL A 84 -8.19 10.56 -0.40
C VAL A 84 -7.91 9.08 -0.16
N LEU A 85 -6.99 8.49 -0.94
CA LEU A 85 -6.53 7.11 -0.77
C LEU A 85 -5.83 6.92 0.58
N ASN A 86 -5.03 7.90 1.02
CA ASN A 86 -4.33 7.88 2.29
C ASN A 86 -5.27 8.04 3.49
N ILE A 87 -6.34 8.85 3.35
CA ILE A 87 -7.41 8.92 4.37
C ILE A 87 -8.18 7.59 4.42
N ALA A 88 -8.34 6.90 3.29
CA ALA A 88 -9.00 5.60 3.22
C ALA A 88 -8.15 4.43 3.76
N THR A 89 -6.83 4.63 3.94
CA THR A 89 -5.93 3.61 4.49
C THR A 89 -4.98 4.24 5.51
N PRO A 90 -5.21 4.02 6.82
CA PRO A 90 -4.27 4.40 7.89
C PRO A 90 -2.82 3.99 7.60
N LEU A 91 -2.66 2.92 6.83
CA LEU A 91 -1.38 2.41 6.39
C LEU A 91 -0.53 3.40 5.60
N ALA A 92 -1.12 4.24 4.75
CA ALA A 92 -0.29 5.12 3.91
C ALA A 92 0.37 6.25 4.72
N VAL A 93 -0.24 6.68 5.82
CA VAL A 93 0.37 7.60 6.79
C VAL A 93 1.51 6.90 7.51
N ASN A 94 1.27 5.70 8.03
CA ASN A 94 2.27 4.89 8.70
C ASN A 94 3.41 4.49 7.73
N ALA A 95 3.08 4.20 6.47
CA ALA A 95 4.07 3.88 5.44
C ALA A 95 4.99 5.07 5.11
N ALA A 96 4.48 6.30 5.08
CA ALA A 96 5.29 7.50 4.88
C ALA A 96 6.26 7.72 6.06
N GLU A 97 5.79 7.57 7.29
CA GLU A 97 6.64 7.64 8.49
C GLU A 97 7.69 6.53 8.53
N LEU A 98 7.32 5.31 8.13
CA LEU A 98 8.28 4.20 8.03
C LEU A 98 9.33 4.47 6.95
N GLN A 99 8.96 5.02 5.80
CA GLN A 99 9.91 5.39 4.75
C GLN A 99 10.89 6.47 5.20
N GLU A 100 10.44 7.42 6.00
CA GLU A 100 11.29 8.47 6.57
C GLU A 100 12.24 7.92 7.63
N LYS A 101 11.74 7.07 8.53
CA LYS A 101 12.54 6.48 9.62
C LYS A 101 13.50 5.39 9.16
N PHE A 102 13.08 4.59 8.18
CA PHE A 102 13.91 3.58 7.54
C PHE A 102 14.42 4.14 6.20
N SER A 103 15.53 4.83 6.20
CA SER A 103 16.17 5.41 4.99
C SER A 103 16.64 4.37 3.97
N SER A 104 16.25 3.12 4.12
CA SER A 104 16.59 2.03 3.22
C SER A 104 15.75 2.09 1.95
N GLN A 105 16.42 2.26 0.81
CA GLN A 105 15.81 2.19 -0.52
C GLN A 105 15.05 0.87 -0.74
N TYR A 106 15.56 -0.22 -0.16
CA TYR A 106 14.90 -1.53 -0.20
C TYR A 106 13.52 -1.50 0.47
N LEU A 107 13.43 -1.02 1.72
CA LEU A 107 12.18 -0.95 2.47
C LEU A 107 11.16 -0.04 1.80
N SER A 108 11.59 1.13 1.30
CA SER A 108 10.73 2.04 0.55
C SER A 108 10.12 1.36 -0.69
N LYS A 109 10.92 0.56 -1.40
CA LYS A 109 10.44 -0.20 -2.56
C LYS A 109 9.43 -1.28 -2.16
N GLN A 110 9.68 -2.01 -1.06
CA GLN A 110 8.75 -3.03 -0.55
C GLN A 110 7.42 -2.43 -0.10
N ILE A 111 7.44 -1.30 0.60
CA ILE A 111 6.22 -0.59 1.04
C ILE A 111 5.40 -0.16 -0.18
N LYS A 112 6.01 0.47 -1.19
CA LYS A 112 5.31 0.87 -2.42
C LYS A 112 4.66 -0.33 -3.13
N LEU A 113 5.39 -1.44 -3.22
CA LEU A 113 4.89 -2.67 -3.82
C LEU A 113 3.70 -3.25 -3.04
N MET A 114 3.80 -3.31 -1.72
CA MET A 114 2.74 -3.79 -0.84
C MET A 114 1.46 -2.95 -0.98
N LEU A 115 1.57 -1.62 -1.01
CA LEU A 115 0.44 -0.71 -1.21
C LEU A 115 -0.26 -0.95 -2.55
N LYS A 116 0.52 -1.13 -3.62
CA LYS A 116 -0.01 -1.48 -4.95
C LYS A 116 -0.75 -2.82 -4.93
N MET A 117 -0.14 -3.83 -4.32
CA MET A 117 -0.68 -5.19 -4.27
C MET A 117 -1.96 -5.34 -3.43
N GLN A 118 -2.25 -4.43 -2.50
CA GLN A 118 -3.49 -4.50 -1.69
C GLN A 118 -4.76 -4.68 -2.51
N ARG A 119 -4.79 -4.13 -3.72
CA ARG A 119 -5.95 -4.19 -4.63
C ARG A 119 -5.75 -5.21 -5.75
N GLU A 120 -4.55 -5.25 -6.33
CA GLU A 120 -4.25 -6.09 -7.48
C GLU A 120 -4.06 -7.57 -7.09
N ASN A 121 -3.41 -7.81 -5.96
CA ASN A 121 -3.17 -9.15 -5.43
C ASN A 121 -3.13 -9.13 -3.89
N PRO A 122 -4.31 -9.18 -3.23
CA PRO A 122 -4.41 -9.11 -1.77
C PRO A 122 -3.57 -10.15 -1.04
N THR A 123 -3.44 -11.33 -1.59
CA THR A 123 -2.65 -12.43 -1.01
C THR A 123 -1.16 -12.07 -0.95
N ASP A 124 -0.61 -11.52 -2.03
CA ASP A 124 0.79 -11.10 -2.09
C ASP A 124 1.05 -9.86 -1.23
N ALA A 125 0.06 -8.96 -1.09
CA ALA A 125 0.17 -7.82 -0.17
C ALA A 125 0.39 -8.28 1.28
N ILE A 126 -0.34 -9.30 1.74
CA ILE A 126 -0.15 -9.89 3.07
C ILE A 126 1.23 -10.55 3.18
N GLY A 127 1.68 -11.23 2.14
CA GLY A 127 3.03 -11.79 2.07
C GLY A 127 4.11 -10.72 2.23
N LYS A 128 3.94 -9.58 1.55
CA LYS A 128 4.85 -8.44 1.66
C LYS A 128 4.81 -7.76 3.02
N ALA A 129 3.64 -7.66 3.66
CA ALA A 129 3.53 -7.16 5.03
C ALA A 129 4.34 -8.03 6.00
N LYS A 130 4.22 -9.37 5.89
CA LYS A 130 5.04 -10.30 6.68
C LYS A 130 6.53 -10.08 6.47
N GLU A 131 7.00 -10.03 5.22
CA GLU A 131 8.41 -9.79 4.88
C GLU A 131 8.91 -8.45 5.43
N LEU A 132 8.07 -7.42 5.44
CA LEU A 132 8.40 -6.11 5.98
C LEU A 132 8.57 -6.16 7.50
N ILE A 133 7.67 -6.84 8.22
CA ILE A 133 7.80 -7.05 9.67
C ILE A 133 9.09 -7.80 10.00
N GLU A 134 9.41 -8.86 9.27
CA GLU A 134 10.67 -9.60 9.44
C GLU A 134 11.88 -8.70 9.23
N SER A 135 11.87 -7.87 8.18
CA SER A 135 12.96 -6.93 7.90
C SER A 135 13.12 -5.88 9.00
N CYS A 136 12.01 -5.35 9.51
CA CYS A 136 12.03 -4.40 10.63
C CYS A 136 12.60 -5.04 11.90
N CYS A 137 12.15 -6.24 12.26
CA CYS A 137 12.66 -6.96 13.42
C CYS A 137 14.18 -7.21 13.32
N LYS A 138 14.65 -7.72 12.18
CA LYS A 138 16.07 -7.96 11.94
C LYS A 138 16.88 -6.66 12.05
N THR A 139 16.42 -5.59 11.43
CA THR A 139 17.09 -4.28 11.50
C THR A 139 17.18 -3.76 12.94
N ILE A 140 16.14 -3.92 13.73
CA ILE A 140 16.14 -3.51 15.15
C ILE A 140 17.15 -4.33 15.95
N LEU A 141 17.16 -5.65 15.77
CA LEU A 141 18.10 -6.55 16.45
C LEU A 141 19.54 -6.22 16.05
N ASP A 142 19.82 -6.04 14.76
CA ASP A 142 21.14 -5.67 14.24
C ASP A 142 21.62 -4.32 14.84
N ASN A 143 20.76 -3.30 14.84
CA ASN A 143 21.07 -1.99 15.39
C ASN A 143 21.33 -2.00 16.92
N LYS A 144 20.81 -3.01 17.60
CA LYS A 144 21.04 -3.22 19.04
C LYS A 144 22.14 -4.23 19.32
N GLY A 145 22.82 -4.75 18.29
CA GLY A 145 23.90 -5.72 18.43
C GLY A 145 23.45 -7.10 18.93
N VAL A 146 22.18 -7.44 18.75
CA VAL A 146 21.62 -8.74 19.16
C VAL A 146 21.65 -9.69 17.98
N ALA A 147 22.39 -10.79 18.11
CA ALA A 147 22.46 -11.83 17.10
C ALA A 147 21.10 -12.56 16.97
N TRP A 148 20.69 -12.83 15.75
CA TRP A 148 19.50 -13.62 15.44
C TRP A 148 19.83 -14.78 14.48
N ASP A 149 19.06 -15.86 14.59
CA ASP A 149 19.23 -17.04 13.72
C ASP A 149 18.30 -16.91 12.50
N LYS A 150 18.84 -17.21 11.30
CA LYS A 150 18.07 -17.23 10.04
C LYS A 150 16.88 -18.20 10.05
N ASN A 151 16.92 -19.20 10.94
CA ASN A 151 15.86 -20.22 11.09
C ASN A 151 14.76 -19.77 12.08
N TRP A 152 14.88 -18.58 12.71
CA TRP A 152 13.80 -18.11 13.55
C TRP A 152 12.54 -17.87 12.73
N ASP A 153 11.44 -18.43 13.21
CA ASP A 153 10.12 -18.10 12.67
C ASP A 153 9.66 -16.69 13.07
N MET A 154 8.55 -16.26 12.50
CA MET A 154 7.99 -14.94 12.77
C MET A 154 7.69 -14.74 14.25
N SER A 155 7.18 -15.77 14.94
CA SER A 155 6.81 -15.69 16.36
C SER A 155 8.03 -15.47 17.24
N LYS A 156 9.12 -16.20 16.97
CA LYS A 156 10.38 -16.06 17.69
C LYS A 156 11.01 -14.69 17.42
N LEU A 157 11.13 -14.33 16.13
CA LEU A 157 11.74 -13.07 15.72
C LEU A 157 11.03 -11.86 16.32
N THR A 158 9.70 -11.80 16.21
CA THR A 158 8.87 -10.73 16.79
C THR A 158 8.97 -10.73 18.32
N GLY A 159 8.92 -11.93 18.94
CA GLY A 159 9.01 -12.07 20.39
C GLY A 159 10.31 -11.51 20.98
N GLU A 160 11.45 -11.84 20.37
CA GLU A 160 12.75 -11.31 20.79
C GLU A 160 12.86 -9.79 20.58
N THR A 161 12.36 -9.31 19.43
CA THR A 161 12.35 -7.87 19.15
C THR A 161 11.49 -7.09 20.14
N LEU A 162 10.26 -7.56 20.43
CA LEU A 162 9.39 -6.92 21.42
C LEU A 162 9.97 -6.99 22.82
N SER A 163 10.64 -8.09 23.18
CA SER A 163 11.33 -8.22 24.45
C SER A 163 12.47 -7.19 24.59
N LEU A 164 13.27 -7.05 23.55
CA LEU A 164 14.36 -6.06 23.50
C LEU A 164 13.87 -4.62 23.63
N LEU A 165 12.69 -4.33 23.10
CA LEU A 165 12.04 -3.00 23.16
C LEU A 165 11.24 -2.77 24.45
N ASN A 166 11.21 -3.73 25.38
CA ASN A 166 10.36 -3.71 26.57
C ASN A 166 8.86 -3.60 26.27
N LEU A 167 8.43 -4.14 25.12
CA LEU A 167 7.04 -4.18 24.64
C LEU A 167 6.43 -5.56 24.84
N THR A 168 6.68 -6.17 25.99
CA THR A 168 6.07 -7.46 26.38
C THR A 168 5.22 -7.30 27.63
N PRO A 169 4.21 -8.15 27.84
CA PRO A 169 3.42 -8.13 29.07
C PRO A 169 4.28 -8.18 30.34
N LYS A 170 5.41 -8.89 30.31
CA LYS A 170 6.34 -9.03 31.44
C LYS A 170 7.09 -7.74 31.79
N SER A 171 7.18 -6.82 30.86
CA SER A 171 7.86 -5.53 31.05
C SER A 171 7.01 -4.49 31.79
N ILE A 172 5.71 -4.78 31.99
CA ILE A 172 4.77 -3.85 32.61
C ILE A 172 4.62 -4.19 34.10
N ALA A 173 4.88 -3.18 34.93
CA ALA A 173 4.72 -3.31 36.39
C ALA A 173 3.24 -3.39 36.78
N ASP A 174 2.93 -4.16 37.82
CA ASP A 174 1.57 -4.35 38.33
C ASP A 174 1.02 -3.16 39.13
N THR A 175 1.81 -2.12 39.30
CA THR A 175 1.46 -0.95 40.11
C THR A 175 0.54 0.04 39.40
N ASP A 176 0.38 -0.06 38.09
CA ASP A 176 -0.47 0.83 37.31
C ASP A 176 -1.92 0.27 37.26
N PRO A 177 -2.96 1.09 37.55
CA PRO A 177 -4.36 0.66 37.48
C PRO A 177 -4.80 0.09 36.15
N VAL A 178 -4.11 0.44 35.03
CA VAL A 178 -4.39 -0.05 33.69
C VAL A 178 -3.42 -1.13 33.19
N SER A 179 -2.52 -1.62 34.07
CA SER A 179 -1.46 -2.58 33.72
C SER A 179 -1.99 -3.82 33.02
N GLU A 180 -3.11 -4.39 33.47
CA GLU A 180 -3.71 -5.57 32.88
C GLU A 180 -4.19 -5.32 31.43
N ASN A 181 -4.77 -4.15 31.15
CA ASN A 181 -5.19 -3.78 29.81
C ASN A 181 -3.98 -3.56 28.89
N ILE A 182 -2.91 -2.93 29.38
CA ILE A 182 -1.67 -2.74 28.64
C ILE A 182 -1.04 -4.10 28.30
N LYS A 183 -0.94 -5.01 29.28
CA LYS A 183 -0.44 -6.36 29.05
C LYS A 183 -1.25 -7.13 28.02
N ALA A 184 -2.58 -7.01 28.08
CA ALA A 184 -3.47 -7.64 27.09
C ALA A 184 -3.24 -7.08 25.67
N VAL A 185 -3.10 -5.77 25.52
CA VAL A 185 -2.79 -5.12 24.24
C VAL A 185 -1.46 -5.63 23.68
N LEU A 186 -0.39 -5.65 24.49
CA LEU A 186 0.93 -6.14 24.08
C LEU A 186 0.92 -7.62 23.70
N GLY A 187 0.18 -8.45 24.44
CA GLY A 187 -0.02 -9.85 24.10
C GLY A 187 -0.74 -10.04 22.77
N ASN A 188 -1.78 -9.26 22.53
CA ASN A 188 -2.55 -9.28 21.27
C ASN A 188 -1.71 -8.80 20.08
N LEU A 189 -0.90 -7.78 20.26
CA LEU A 189 0.01 -7.29 19.19
C LEU A 189 0.96 -8.38 18.69
N ARG A 190 1.57 -9.13 19.62
CA ARG A 190 2.39 -10.31 19.27
C ARG A 190 1.57 -11.39 18.56
N GLY A 191 0.35 -11.64 19.05
CA GLY A 191 -0.57 -12.61 18.45
C GLY A 191 -0.94 -12.25 17.02
N ILE A 192 -1.23 -10.98 16.74
CA ILE A 192 -1.55 -10.49 15.39
C ILE A 192 -0.39 -10.76 14.43
N SER A 193 0.85 -10.41 14.79
CA SER A 193 2.03 -10.63 13.96
C SER A 193 2.22 -12.11 13.59
N THR A 194 2.00 -13.02 14.55
CA THR A 194 2.07 -14.48 14.31
C THR A 194 0.95 -14.94 13.38
N LYS A 195 -0.29 -14.47 13.61
CA LYS A 195 -1.45 -14.87 12.81
C LYS A 195 -1.41 -14.35 11.38
N LEU A 196 -0.80 -13.20 11.13
CA LEU A 196 -0.52 -12.72 9.77
C LEU A 196 0.35 -13.70 8.99
N ALA A 197 1.39 -14.26 9.63
CA ALA A 197 2.23 -15.27 9.01
C ALA A 197 1.45 -16.56 8.71
N GLU A 198 0.57 -16.99 9.62
CA GLU A 198 -0.27 -18.17 9.45
C GLU A 198 -1.30 -17.99 8.32
N ILE A 199 -1.94 -16.82 8.21
CA ILE A 199 -2.87 -16.52 7.12
C ILE A 199 -2.17 -16.62 5.75
N ARG A 200 -0.94 -16.12 5.64
CA ARG A 200 -0.17 -16.16 4.40
C ARG A 200 0.14 -17.59 3.95
N ASN A 201 0.42 -18.50 4.88
CA ASN A 201 0.96 -19.83 4.55
C ASN A 201 0.07 -20.63 3.58
N PRO A 202 -1.25 -20.81 3.77
CA PRO A 202 -2.10 -21.54 2.84
C PRO A 202 -2.32 -20.82 1.51
N TYR A 203 -2.11 -19.50 1.46
CA TYR A 203 -2.38 -18.65 0.28
C TYR A 203 -1.12 -18.24 -0.47
N GLY A 204 0.07 -18.50 0.08
CA GLY A 204 1.33 -18.07 -0.53
C GLY A 204 1.60 -18.69 -1.90
N SER A 205 2.40 -17.98 -2.69
CA SER A 205 2.78 -18.33 -4.06
C SER A 205 3.82 -19.46 -4.17
N GLY A 206 4.31 -20.00 -3.04
CA GLY A 206 5.38 -21.01 -3.01
C GLY A 206 5.01 -22.38 -3.62
N HIS A 207 3.75 -22.64 -3.89
CA HIS A 207 3.24 -23.85 -4.54
C HIS A 207 2.21 -23.49 -5.59
N GLY A 208 2.18 -24.20 -6.71
CA GLY A 208 1.16 -24.07 -7.75
C GLY A 208 -0.23 -24.24 -7.15
N LYS A 209 -1.18 -23.40 -7.60
CA LYS A 209 -2.59 -23.43 -7.18
C LYS A 209 -3.45 -23.96 -8.31
N SER A 210 -4.56 -24.62 -7.98
CA SER A 210 -5.53 -25.05 -8.96
C SER A 210 -6.24 -23.85 -9.62
N ALA A 211 -6.78 -24.05 -10.82
CA ALA A 211 -7.52 -22.99 -11.53
C ALA A 211 -8.76 -22.49 -10.75
N SER A 212 -9.28 -23.29 -9.83
CA SER A 212 -10.42 -22.94 -8.96
C SER A 212 -10.02 -22.24 -7.65
N PHE A 213 -8.71 -21.97 -7.45
CA PHE A 213 -8.23 -21.34 -6.22
C PHE A 213 -8.71 -19.89 -6.15
N THR A 214 -9.40 -19.55 -5.08
CA THR A 214 -9.76 -18.17 -4.73
C THR A 214 -8.82 -17.66 -3.64
N GLY A 215 -8.08 -16.60 -3.93
CA GLY A 215 -7.18 -15.95 -2.98
C GLY A 215 -7.91 -15.17 -1.89
N LEU A 216 -7.16 -14.40 -1.11
CA LEU A 216 -7.71 -13.50 -0.12
C LEU A 216 -8.29 -12.24 -0.80
N GLU A 217 -9.34 -11.69 -0.21
CA GLU A 217 -9.99 -10.49 -0.72
C GLU A 217 -9.27 -9.21 -0.26
N THR A 218 -9.51 -8.09 -0.95
CA THR A 218 -8.96 -6.77 -0.61
C THR A 218 -9.22 -6.35 0.83
N ARG A 219 -10.40 -6.70 1.41
CA ARG A 219 -10.70 -6.41 2.82
C ARG A 219 -9.74 -7.12 3.79
N HIS A 220 -9.32 -8.34 3.48
CA HIS A 220 -8.34 -9.08 4.28
C HIS A 220 -6.95 -8.45 4.21
N ALA A 221 -6.53 -8.01 3.00
CA ALA A 221 -5.28 -7.29 2.84
C ALA A 221 -5.30 -5.94 3.58
N LYS A 222 -6.39 -5.18 3.49
CA LYS A 222 -6.53 -3.90 4.22
C LYS A 222 -6.44 -4.09 5.73
N LEU A 223 -7.05 -5.14 6.28
CA LEU A 223 -6.95 -5.47 7.71
C LEU A 223 -5.53 -5.87 8.11
N ALA A 224 -4.87 -6.67 7.28
CA ALA A 224 -3.56 -7.24 7.60
C ALA A 224 -2.40 -6.25 7.43
N VAL A 225 -2.58 -5.23 6.59
CA VAL A 225 -1.55 -4.28 6.18
C VAL A 225 -1.77 -2.89 6.83
N GLY A 226 -2.98 -2.58 7.32
CA GLY A 226 -3.37 -1.35 8.02
C GLY A 226 -3.21 -1.43 9.50
#